data_e976e73796890100fdf778fff9d2a8d9
#
_entry.id   e976e73796890100fdf778fff9d2a8d9
#
_cell.length_a   1.000
_cell.length_b   1.000
_cell.length_c   1.000
_cell.angle_alpha   90.00
_cell.angle_beta   90.00
_cell.angle_gamma   90.00
#
_symmetry.space_group_name_H-M   'P 1'
#
loop_
_entity.id
_entity.type
_entity.pdbx_description
1 polymer ?
#
loop_
_entity_poly.entity_id
_entity_poly.type
_entity_poly.pdbx_seq_one_letter_code
_entity_poly.pdbx_strand_id
1 'polypeptide(L)'
;MAVEINIKKLRDDAIIPTYGSDYAAGADLYACLDEDLTINPHETVFVGTGIAVEIPEGYAGLIYARSGLSCKRDLAPANKVGVVDADYRGEVTVALHNHGTEPQTIDKNERVAQMVIAPFLAASFNEVDELSDTVRGAGGFGSTGTK
;
A
#
# COMPACT_ATOMS: atom_id res chain seq x y z
N MET A 1 1.37 11.11 18.82
CA MET A 1 1.09 12.39 18.13
C MET A 1 0.45 12.05 16.79
N ALA A 2 -0.72 12.60 16.47
CA ALA A 2 -1.38 12.38 15.20
C ALA A 2 -0.82 13.33 14.13
N VAL A 3 -0.65 12.82 12.93
CA VAL A 3 -0.33 13.62 11.74
C VAL A 3 -1.64 13.93 11.03
N GLU A 4 -1.91 15.21 10.77
CA GLU A 4 -3.10 15.62 10.04
C GLU A 4 -2.88 15.45 8.55
N ILE A 5 -3.81 14.77 7.87
CA ILE A 5 -3.79 14.54 6.44
C ILE A 5 -5.05 15.19 5.83
N ASN A 6 -4.85 16.17 4.96
CA ASN A 6 -5.94 16.71 4.18
C ASN A 6 -6.39 15.68 3.17
N ILE A 7 -7.70 15.47 3.06
CA ILE A 7 -8.28 14.48 2.16
C ILE A 7 -9.46 15.09 1.39
N LYS A 8 -9.53 14.76 0.12
CA LYS A 8 -10.63 15.17 -0.77
C LYS A 8 -11.34 13.94 -1.31
N LYS A 9 -12.65 13.91 -1.21
CA LYS A 9 -13.46 12.96 -1.96
C LYS A 9 -13.56 13.41 -3.42
N LEU A 10 -13.22 12.51 -4.33
CA LEU A 10 -13.37 12.70 -5.78
C LEU A 10 -14.74 12.23 -6.26
N ARG A 11 -15.42 11.42 -5.43
CA ARG A 11 -16.78 10.92 -5.62
C ARG A 11 -17.55 11.06 -4.31
N ASP A 12 -18.81 11.39 -4.37
CA ASP A 12 -19.65 11.58 -3.18
C ASP A 12 -19.81 10.29 -2.36
N ASP A 13 -19.77 9.13 -3.03
CA ASP A 13 -19.86 7.80 -2.42
C ASP A 13 -18.53 7.23 -1.93
N ALA A 14 -17.42 7.97 -2.07
CA ALA A 14 -16.13 7.56 -1.51
C ALA A 14 -16.17 7.55 0.02
N ILE A 15 -15.43 6.61 0.61
CA ILE A 15 -15.33 6.45 2.06
C ILE A 15 -13.94 6.93 2.52
N ILE A 16 -13.92 7.82 3.50
CA ILE A 16 -12.70 8.26 4.15
C ILE A 16 -12.07 7.06 4.87
N PRO A 17 -10.74 6.84 4.74
CA PRO A 17 -10.07 5.74 5.44
C PRO A 17 -10.35 5.71 6.93
N THR A 18 -10.53 4.52 7.47
CA THR A 18 -10.84 4.32 8.89
C THR A 18 -9.87 3.34 9.54
N TYR A 19 -9.65 3.51 10.85
CA TYR A 19 -8.88 2.56 11.64
C TYR A 19 -9.80 1.49 12.23
N GLY A 20 -9.42 0.22 12.10
CA GLY A 20 -10.20 -0.90 12.61
C GLY A 20 -10.18 -1.04 14.14
N SER A 21 -9.19 -0.43 14.81
CA SER A 21 -9.05 -0.40 16.28
C SER A 21 -8.25 0.83 16.69
N ASP A 22 -8.26 1.15 18.00
CA ASP A 22 -7.58 2.34 18.55
C ASP A 22 -6.06 2.34 18.33
N TYR A 23 -5.45 1.18 18.16
CA TYR A 23 -4.01 1.02 17.97
C TYR A 23 -3.65 0.46 16.59
N ALA A 24 -4.58 0.45 15.65
CA ALA A 24 -4.28 0.03 14.28
C ALA A 24 -3.29 1.01 13.63
N ALA A 25 -2.23 0.50 13.00
CA ALA A 25 -1.25 1.32 12.30
C ALA A 25 -1.75 1.72 10.91
N GLY A 26 -2.54 0.88 10.27
CA GLY A 26 -3.06 1.09 8.93
C GLY A 26 -4.51 1.55 8.93
N ALA A 27 -4.79 2.61 8.18
CA ALA A 27 -6.15 3.04 7.87
C ALA A 27 -6.67 2.23 6.68
N ASP A 28 -7.84 1.62 6.82
CA ASP A 28 -8.45 0.82 5.76
C ASP A 28 -8.85 1.69 4.57
N LEU A 29 -8.49 1.23 3.36
CA LEU A 29 -8.87 1.81 2.08
C LEU A 29 -10.04 1.02 1.49
N TYR A 30 -11.07 1.74 1.05
CA TYR A 30 -12.32 1.16 0.55
C TYR A 30 -12.39 1.24 -0.97
N ALA A 31 -12.81 0.15 -1.60
CA ALA A 31 -13.10 0.14 -3.04
C ALA A 31 -14.28 1.07 -3.35
N CYS A 32 -14.06 2.04 -4.22
CA CYS A 32 -15.11 2.96 -4.69
C CYS A 32 -15.50 2.54 -6.10
N LEU A 33 -16.46 1.63 -6.21
CA LEU A 33 -16.88 0.97 -7.44
C LEU A 33 -18.35 1.29 -7.75
N ASP A 34 -18.71 1.27 -9.03
CA ASP A 34 -20.10 1.35 -9.47
C ASP A 34 -20.80 0.00 -9.34
N GLU A 35 -20.07 -1.08 -9.60
CA GLU A 35 -20.52 -2.48 -9.53
C GLU A 35 -19.40 -3.35 -8.96
N ASP A 36 -19.75 -4.58 -8.57
CA ASP A 36 -18.78 -5.57 -8.12
C ASP A 36 -17.73 -5.85 -9.19
N LEU A 37 -16.50 -6.08 -8.78
CA LEU A 37 -15.36 -6.28 -9.64
C LEU A 37 -14.77 -7.68 -9.44
N THR A 38 -14.72 -8.47 -10.51
CA THR A 38 -14.07 -9.78 -10.49
C THR A 38 -12.64 -9.68 -11.00
N ILE A 39 -11.71 -10.26 -10.24
CA ILE A 39 -10.29 -10.34 -10.56
C ILE A 39 -9.95 -11.80 -10.80
N ASN A 40 -9.63 -12.15 -12.04
CA ASN A 40 -9.27 -13.51 -12.41
C ASN A 40 -7.87 -13.90 -11.90
N PRO A 41 -7.55 -15.21 -11.83
CA PRO A 41 -6.21 -15.64 -11.45
C PRO A 41 -5.11 -14.96 -12.26
N HIS A 42 -4.07 -14.50 -11.56
CA HIS A 42 -2.91 -13.80 -12.12
C HIS A 42 -3.18 -12.45 -12.80
N GLU A 43 -4.39 -11.93 -12.64
CA GLU A 43 -4.78 -10.60 -13.12
C GLU A 43 -4.48 -9.53 -12.08
N THR A 44 -4.10 -8.34 -12.54
CA THR A 44 -4.00 -7.13 -11.73
C THR A 44 -5.03 -6.12 -12.21
N VAL A 45 -5.82 -5.60 -11.28
CA VAL A 45 -6.84 -4.59 -11.57
C VAL A 45 -6.59 -3.36 -10.69
N PHE A 46 -6.71 -2.17 -11.28
CA PHE A 46 -6.59 -0.92 -10.54
C PHE A 46 -7.93 -0.58 -9.90
N VAL A 47 -7.97 -0.67 -8.57
CA VAL A 47 -9.17 -0.39 -7.77
C VAL A 47 -9.08 1.02 -7.23
N GLY A 48 -9.92 1.92 -7.73
CA GLY A 48 -10.02 3.29 -7.25
C GLY A 48 -10.68 3.35 -5.86
N THR A 49 -10.20 4.26 -5.03
CA THR A 49 -10.77 4.53 -3.71
C THR A 49 -11.65 5.78 -3.68
N GLY A 50 -11.67 6.55 -4.76
CA GLY A 50 -12.42 7.79 -4.86
C GLY A 50 -11.92 8.93 -3.98
N ILE A 51 -10.71 8.82 -3.43
CA ILE A 51 -10.09 9.85 -2.59
C ILE A 51 -8.74 10.32 -3.14
N ALA A 52 -8.41 11.56 -2.86
CA ALA A 52 -7.07 12.12 -3.02
C ALA A 52 -6.60 12.68 -1.68
N VAL A 53 -5.31 12.58 -1.41
CA VAL A 53 -4.72 12.98 -0.13
C VAL A 53 -3.60 14.00 -0.32
N GLU A 54 -3.40 14.82 0.71
CA GLU A 54 -2.26 15.72 0.80
C GLU A 54 -1.46 15.34 2.04
N ILE A 55 -0.44 14.52 1.81
CA ILE A 55 0.46 14.05 2.87
C ILE A 55 1.49 15.15 3.13
N PRO A 56 1.75 15.51 4.40
CA PRO A 56 2.75 16.52 4.72
C PRO A 56 4.17 16.11 4.27
N GLU A 57 4.99 17.11 3.96
CA GLU A 57 6.41 16.92 3.67
C GLU A 57 7.11 16.15 4.79
N GLY A 58 7.99 15.22 4.42
CA GLY A 58 8.69 14.33 5.34
C GLY A 58 7.94 13.05 5.71
N TYR A 59 6.73 12.87 5.17
CA TYR A 59 5.92 11.66 5.36
C TYR A 59 5.53 11.06 4.01
N ALA A 60 5.24 9.77 4.04
CA ALA A 60 4.71 9.03 2.89
C ALA A 60 3.52 8.18 3.34
N GLY A 61 2.62 7.93 2.41
CA GLY A 61 1.56 6.92 2.56
C GLY A 61 2.03 5.59 1.99
N LEU A 62 2.06 4.55 2.84
CA LEU A 62 2.48 3.21 2.44
C LEU A 62 1.25 2.31 2.36
N ILE A 63 0.95 1.81 1.17
CA ILE A 63 -0.22 0.97 0.91
C ILE A 63 0.19 -0.50 1.02
N TYR A 64 -0.34 -1.17 2.04
CA TYR A 64 -0.10 -2.57 2.34
C TYR A 64 -1.34 -3.43 2.08
N ALA A 65 -1.11 -4.71 1.92
CA ALA A 65 -2.18 -5.70 1.92
C ALA A 65 -2.93 -5.74 3.25
N ARG A 66 -4.20 -6.14 3.21
CA ARG A 66 -4.93 -6.58 4.40
C ARG A 66 -4.74 -8.08 4.56
N SER A 67 -4.42 -8.52 5.78
CA SER A 67 -4.06 -9.92 6.07
C SER A 67 -5.16 -10.91 5.68
N GLY A 68 -6.41 -10.63 6.00
CA GLY A 68 -7.53 -11.51 5.66
C GLY A 68 -7.75 -11.64 4.15
N LEU A 69 -7.67 -10.55 3.42
CA LEU A 69 -7.84 -10.55 1.97
C LEU A 69 -6.67 -11.28 1.27
N SER A 70 -5.46 -11.00 1.72
CA SER A 70 -4.24 -11.60 1.15
C SER A 70 -4.12 -13.10 1.44
N CYS A 71 -4.40 -13.52 2.67
CA CYS A 71 -4.17 -14.90 3.11
C CYS A 71 -5.34 -15.84 2.83
N LYS A 72 -6.57 -15.33 2.74
CA LYS A 72 -7.78 -16.15 2.54
C LYS A 72 -8.36 -16.06 1.13
N ARG A 73 -8.09 -14.95 0.43
CA ARG A 73 -8.67 -14.69 -0.88
C ARG A 73 -7.61 -14.40 -1.94
N ASP A 74 -6.33 -14.57 -1.62
CA ASP A 74 -5.20 -14.44 -2.55
C ASP A 74 -5.13 -13.07 -3.27
N LEU A 75 -5.66 -12.01 -2.65
CA LEU A 75 -5.66 -10.66 -3.19
C LEU A 75 -4.73 -9.73 -2.40
N ALA A 76 -3.74 -9.18 -3.08
CA ALA A 76 -2.78 -8.25 -2.48
C ALA A 76 -2.34 -7.19 -3.50
N PRO A 77 -1.85 -6.02 -3.05
CA PRO A 77 -1.27 -5.04 -3.97
C PRO A 77 -0.11 -5.63 -4.78
N ALA A 78 -0.16 -5.47 -6.10
CA ALA A 78 0.85 -6.02 -7.02
C ALA A 78 2.25 -5.45 -6.79
N ASN A 79 2.35 -4.20 -6.38
CA ASN A 79 3.60 -3.52 -6.05
C ASN A 79 4.15 -3.85 -4.64
N LYS A 80 3.50 -4.78 -3.93
CA LYS A 80 3.83 -5.29 -2.59
C LYS A 80 3.67 -4.22 -1.52
N VAL A 81 4.35 -3.09 -1.68
CA VAL A 81 4.08 -1.85 -0.96
C VAL A 81 3.89 -0.73 -2.00
N GLY A 82 2.75 -0.09 -1.98
CA GLY A 82 2.52 1.13 -2.76
C GLY A 82 3.03 2.34 -2.00
N VAL A 83 3.74 3.24 -2.66
CA VAL A 83 4.24 4.47 -2.05
C VAL A 83 3.48 5.66 -2.61
N VAL A 84 2.81 6.37 -1.72
CA VAL A 84 2.13 7.63 -2.03
C VAL A 84 3.01 8.76 -1.53
N ASP A 85 3.57 9.51 -2.47
CA ASP A 85 4.46 10.62 -2.18
C ASP A 85 3.70 11.85 -1.64
N ALA A 86 4.38 12.71 -0.90
CA ALA A 86 3.78 13.91 -0.31
C ALA A 86 3.23 14.89 -1.38
N ASP A 87 3.81 14.92 -2.56
CA ASP A 87 3.40 15.78 -3.68
C ASP A 87 2.39 15.12 -4.64
N TYR A 88 2.00 13.85 -4.40
CA TYR A 88 0.98 13.20 -5.22
C TYR A 88 -0.42 13.71 -4.89
N ARG A 89 -1.15 14.19 -5.91
CA ARG A 89 -2.51 14.76 -5.77
C ARG A 89 -3.58 13.97 -6.55
N GLY A 90 -3.20 12.86 -7.16
CA GLY A 90 -4.12 12.00 -7.88
C GLY A 90 -4.95 11.10 -6.95
N GLU A 91 -5.84 10.35 -7.54
CA GLU A 91 -6.63 9.35 -6.82
C GLU A 91 -5.72 8.29 -6.19
N VAL A 92 -5.97 7.96 -4.93
CA VAL A 92 -5.37 6.80 -4.29
C VAL A 92 -5.98 5.56 -4.91
N THR A 93 -5.18 4.79 -5.64
CA THR A 93 -5.60 3.60 -6.37
C THR A 93 -4.81 2.39 -5.90
N VAL A 94 -5.49 1.27 -5.69
CA VAL A 94 -4.86 0.02 -5.28
C VAL A 94 -4.74 -0.89 -6.50
N ALA A 95 -3.52 -1.24 -6.89
CA ALA A 95 -3.25 -2.23 -7.93
C ALA A 95 -3.41 -3.63 -7.32
N LEU A 96 -4.63 -4.16 -7.31
CA LEU A 96 -4.95 -5.40 -6.62
C LEU A 96 -4.70 -6.59 -7.55
N HIS A 97 -3.85 -7.51 -7.12
CA HIS A 97 -3.44 -8.70 -7.85
C HIS A 97 -4.00 -9.96 -7.22
N ASN A 98 -4.56 -10.85 -8.04
CA ASN A 98 -4.97 -12.19 -7.63
C ASN A 98 -3.80 -13.16 -7.85
N HIS A 99 -3.17 -13.59 -6.76
CA HIS A 99 -2.05 -14.54 -6.79
C HIS A 99 -2.50 -16.01 -6.60
N GLY A 100 -3.81 -16.24 -6.54
CA GLY A 100 -4.41 -17.56 -6.41
C GLY A 100 -4.80 -18.20 -7.75
N THR A 101 -5.57 -19.27 -7.65
CA THR A 101 -6.03 -20.08 -8.80
C THR A 101 -7.52 -19.91 -9.09
N GLU A 102 -8.26 -19.20 -8.22
CA GLU A 102 -9.69 -18.99 -8.36
C GLU A 102 -10.01 -17.50 -8.58
N PRO A 103 -11.04 -17.16 -9.38
CA PRO A 103 -11.52 -15.80 -9.48
C PRO A 103 -11.98 -15.26 -8.12
N GLN A 104 -11.72 -14.00 -7.86
CA GLN A 104 -12.16 -13.31 -6.63
C GLN A 104 -12.98 -12.09 -7.00
N THR A 105 -14.05 -11.86 -6.27
CA THR A 105 -14.91 -10.69 -6.48
C THR A 105 -14.79 -9.72 -5.31
N ILE A 106 -14.55 -8.45 -5.65
CA ILE A 106 -14.57 -7.33 -4.71
C ILE A 106 -15.93 -6.67 -4.79
N ASP A 107 -16.59 -6.58 -3.66
CA ASP A 107 -17.86 -5.87 -3.52
C ASP A 107 -17.62 -4.36 -3.43
N LYS A 108 -18.62 -3.60 -3.84
CA LYS A 108 -18.63 -2.15 -3.63
C LYS A 108 -18.41 -1.83 -2.14
N ASN A 109 -17.56 -0.86 -1.86
CA ASN A 109 -17.19 -0.42 -0.50
C ASN A 109 -16.45 -1.46 0.35
N GLU A 110 -15.95 -2.54 -0.25
CA GLU A 110 -15.10 -3.50 0.45
C GLU A 110 -13.74 -2.86 0.79
N ARG A 111 -13.17 -3.21 1.94
CA ARG A 111 -11.84 -2.79 2.35
C ARG A 111 -10.80 -3.64 1.61
N VAL A 112 -10.01 -3.02 0.73
CA VAL A 112 -9.11 -3.74 -0.20
C VAL A 112 -7.63 -3.62 0.12
N ALA A 113 -7.26 -2.66 0.94
CA ALA A 113 -5.88 -2.41 1.38
C ALA A 113 -5.90 -1.58 2.66
N GLN A 114 -4.73 -1.28 3.18
CA GLN A 114 -4.55 -0.36 4.29
C GLN A 114 -3.39 0.59 4.02
N MET A 115 -3.50 1.82 4.48
CA MET A 115 -2.46 2.84 4.32
C MET A 115 -1.86 3.21 5.67
N VAL A 116 -0.54 3.12 5.77
CA VAL A 116 0.23 3.57 6.93
C VAL A 116 0.92 4.88 6.58
N ILE A 117 0.75 5.91 7.40
CA ILE A 117 1.51 7.16 7.27
C ILE A 117 2.80 7.01 8.06
N ALA A 118 3.94 7.14 7.38
CA ALA A 118 5.25 6.96 7.98
C ALA A 118 6.20 8.09 7.62
N PRO A 119 7.06 8.54 8.56
CA PRO A 119 8.14 9.46 8.23
C PRO A 119 9.20 8.76 7.37
N PHE A 120 9.88 9.53 6.54
CA PHE A 120 11.01 9.02 5.77
C PHE A 120 12.20 9.98 5.81
N LEU A 121 13.38 9.44 5.52
CA LEU A 121 14.60 10.23 5.37
C LEU A 121 14.91 10.39 3.88
N ALA A 122 15.00 11.63 3.42
CA ALA A 122 15.51 11.93 2.10
C ALA A 122 17.03 11.72 2.10
N ALA A 123 17.51 10.78 1.29
CA ALA A 123 18.94 10.48 1.17
C ALA A 123 19.57 11.31 0.06
N SER A 124 20.81 11.75 0.29
CA SER A 124 21.71 12.26 -0.73
C SER A 124 22.71 11.17 -1.07
N PHE A 125 22.71 10.73 -2.33
CA PHE A 125 23.64 9.69 -2.79
C PHE A 125 24.94 10.32 -3.27
N ASN A 126 26.05 9.92 -2.65
CA ASN A 126 27.40 10.34 -3.01
C ASN A 126 28.13 9.18 -3.65
N GLU A 127 28.49 9.31 -4.94
CA GLU A 127 29.27 8.30 -5.65
C GLU A 127 30.70 8.28 -5.11
N VAL A 128 31.19 7.07 -4.79
CA VAL A 128 32.55 6.84 -4.32
C VAL A 128 33.13 5.65 -5.06
N ASP A 129 34.46 5.58 -5.15
CA ASP A 129 35.14 4.46 -5.84
C ASP A 129 35.14 3.19 -5.00
N GLU A 130 35.15 3.32 -3.67
CA GLU A 130 35.20 2.19 -2.74
C GLU A 130 34.26 2.43 -1.55
N LEU A 131 33.64 1.35 -1.04
CA LEU A 131 32.91 1.34 0.20
C LEU A 131 33.80 0.82 1.33
N SER A 132 33.47 1.18 2.56
CA SER A 132 34.15 0.67 3.75
C SER A 132 33.94 -0.85 3.90
N ASP A 133 34.96 -1.53 4.42
CA ASP A 133 34.89 -2.97 4.68
C ASP A 133 34.01 -3.30 5.90
N THR A 134 33.35 -4.46 5.84
CA THR A 134 32.64 -5.02 6.99
C THR A 134 32.94 -6.53 7.08
N VAL A 135 32.71 -7.13 8.26
CA VAL A 135 32.85 -8.59 8.43
C VAL A 135 31.91 -9.36 7.50
N ARG A 136 30.69 -8.86 7.27
CA ARG A 136 29.73 -9.49 6.36
C ARG A 136 30.13 -9.37 4.88
N GLY A 137 30.75 -8.25 4.50
CA GLY A 137 31.08 -7.95 3.11
C GLY A 137 29.88 -8.04 2.17
N ALA A 138 30.02 -8.75 1.06
CA ALA A 138 28.97 -8.93 0.04
C ALA A 138 28.00 -10.10 0.33
N GLY A 139 28.08 -10.74 1.48
CA GLY A 139 27.24 -11.88 1.83
C GLY A 139 25.76 -11.52 1.92
N GLY A 140 24.91 -12.25 1.21
CA GLY A 140 23.47 -12.08 1.19
C GLY A 140 22.77 -13.36 0.78
N PHE A 141 21.44 -13.30 0.58
CA PHE A 141 20.62 -14.42 0.08
C PHE A 141 20.84 -15.74 0.83
N GLY A 142 20.83 -15.68 2.17
CA GLY A 142 21.02 -16.85 3.01
C GLY A 142 22.48 -17.23 3.32
N SER A 143 23.44 -16.34 3.05
CA SER A 143 24.86 -16.55 3.36
C SER A 143 25.13 -16.83 4.85
N THR A 144 24.23 -16.42 5.75
CA THR A 144 24.28 -16.68 7.19
C THR A 144 23.62 -18.00 7.61
N GLY A 145 23.08 -18.76 6.65
CA GLY A 145 22.41 -20.04 6.86
C GLY A 145 20.91 -19.90 7.20
N THR A 146 20.25 -21.03 7.30
CA THR A 146 18.80 -21.14 7.59
C THR A 146 18.49 -21.63 9.00
N LYS A 147 19.51 -22.00 9.78
CA LYS A 147 19.42 -22.48 11.18
C LYS A 147 20.58 -21.91 11.99
#